data_3dd0d1a22860d4f97357383de0bc2073
#
_entry.id   3dd0d1a22860d4f97357383de0bc2073
#
_cell.length_a   1.000
_cell.length_b   1.000
_cell.length_c   1.000
_cell.angle_alpha   90.00
_cell.angle_beta   90.00
_cell.angle_gamma   90.00
#
_symmetry.space_group_name_H-M   'P 1'
#
loop_
_entity.id
_entity.type
_entity.pdbx_description
1 polymer ?
#
loop_
_entity_poly.entity_id
_entity_poly.type
_entity_poly.pdbx_seq_one_letter_code
_entity_poly.pdbx_strand_id
1 'polypeptide(L)'
;MFKERILQKYNLKHYFNTNLPSLFFGVYTDDDLYCLNKHNNIKYIIWGGQDVNNQKTLNEVKNLHNCIHLSISECIHKRLLNSQINSILIDFNLVDHKLFKPCKVKGNNIFIFNGQTKGREAIYGEKYYKEITNKLPQFNFILSNTLNCKHEEMPSVYATCFIMLRLTKYDGNANSVQECEAMNIPVVHNQSKYGLKWKSVDDVITHILHFSKK
;
A
#
# COMPACT_ATOMS: atom_id res chain seq x y z
N MET A 1 -8.97 -11.06 -5.74
CA MET A 1 -9.18 -10.42 -4.40
C MET A 1 -9.14 -8.87 -4.44
N PHE A 2 -8.04 -8.20 -4.82
CA PHE A 2 -7.99 -6.72 -4.86
C PHE A 2 -8.95 -6.11 -5.89
N LYS A 3 -8.96 -6.63 -7.10
CA LYS A 3 -9.84 -6.21 -8.19
C LYS A 3 -11.32 -6.29 -7.80
N GLU A 4 -11.75 -7.40 -7.21
CA GLU A 4 -13.13 -7.63 -6.78
C GLU A 4 -13.58 -6.63 -5.71
N ARG A 5 -12.69 -6.28 -4.77
CA ARG A 5 -12.97 -5.26 -3.74
C ARG A 5 -13.21 -3.89 -4.36
N ILE A 6 -12.45 -3.52 -5.39
CA ILE A 6 -12.64 -2.26 -6.13
C ILE A 6 -13.98 -2.28 -6.85
N LEU A 7 -14.28 -3.35 -7.59
CA LEU A 7 -15.52 -3.48 -8.34
C LEU A 7 -16.74 -3.36 -7.41
N GLN A 8 -16.71 -4.04 -6.26
CA GLN A 8 -17.80 -3.98 -5.27
C GLN A 8 -17.91 -2.60 -4.62
N LYS A 9 -16.79 -2.04 -4.14
CA LYS A 9 -16.79 -0.77 -3.40
C LYS A 9 -17.30 0.39 -4.24
N TYR A 10 -16.95 0.43 -5.52
CA TYR A 10 -17.30 1.52 -6.42
C TYR A 10 -18.43 1.16 -7.41
N ASN A 11 -19.09 0.02 -7.21
CA ASN A 11 -20.16 -0.50 -8.08
C ASN A 11 -19.76 -0.51 -9.57
N LEU A 12 -18.54 -0.98 -9.84
CA LEU A 12 -17.99 -1.06 -11.20
C LEU A 12 -18.26 -2.44 -11.81
N LYS A 13 -18.35 -2.49 -13.14
CA LYS A 13 -18.42 -3.73 -13.91
C LYS A 13 -17.07 -4.08 -14.49
N HIS A 14 -16.86 -5.36 -14.82
CA HIS A 14 -15.68 -5.77 -15.58
C HIS A 14 -15.62 -5.06 -16.93
N TYR A 15 -14.40 -4.73 -17.35
CA TYR A 15 -14.15 -4.11 -18.65
C TYR A 15 -14.61 -5.01 -19.80
N PHE A 16 -15.46 -4.48 -20.67
CA PHE A 16 -16.02 -5.24 -21.81
C PHE A 16 -16.31 -4.38 -23.06
N ASN A 17 -16.20 -3.05 -22.96
CA ASN A 17 -16.58 -2.15 -24.05
C ASN A 17 -15.62 -0.96 -24.17
N THR A 18 -15.00 -0.81 -25.35
CA THR A 18 -14.03 0.25 -25.62
C THR A 18 -14.66 1.64 -25.81
N ASN A 19 -15.98 1.72 -25.95
CA ASN A 19 -16.72 2.96 -26.21
C ASN A 19 -17.38 3.56 -24.96
N LEU A 20 -17.16 2.97 -23.78
CA LEU A 20 -17.67 3.50 -22.52
C LEU A 20 -16.51 4.05 -21.68
N PRO A 21 -16.69 5.11 -20.86
CA PRO A 21 -15.68 5.53 -19.92
C PRO A 21 -15.22 4.36 -19.06
N SER A 22 -13.92 4.15 -18.91
CA SER A 22 -13.38 2.97 -18.25
C SER A 22 -12.28 3.31 -17.27
N LEU A 23 -12.22 2.55 -16.16
CA LEU A 23 -11.22 2.65 -15.14
C LEU A 23 -10.15 1.59 -15.34
N PHE A 24 -8.90 2.01 -15.47
CA PHE A 24 -7.71 1.17 -15.53
C PHE A 24 -6.97 1.26 -14.20
N PHE A 25 -6.72 0.10 -13.59
CA PHE A 25 -6.04 0.03 -12.30
C PHE A 25 -4.56 -0.33 -12.49
N GLY A 26 -3.74 0.67 -12.68
CA GLY A 26 -2.32 0.55 -13.05
C GLY A 26 -2.10 0.22 -14.51
N VAL A 27 -0.83 0.31 -14.93
CA VAL A 27 -0.34 -0.07 -16.25
C VAL A 27 0.94 -0.87 -16.06
N TYR A 28 0.81 -2.17 -15.86
CA TYR A 28 1.90 -3.04 -15.42
C TYR A 28 2.49 -3.88 -16.55
N THR A 29 1.69 -4.14 -17.59
CA THR A 29 2.02 -5.06 -18.69
C THR A 29 1.82 -4.42 -20.06
N ASP A 30 2.38 -5.02 -21.11
CA ASP A 30 2.12 -4.62 -22.48
C ASP A 30 0.65 -4.84 -22.87
N ASP A 31 -0.05 -5.81 -22.28
CA ASP A 31 -1.49 -6.01 -22.48
C ASP A 31 -2.32 -4.86 -21.90
N ASP A 32 -1.92 -4.29 -20.77
CA ASP A 32 -2.57 -3.10 -20.20
C ASP A 32 -2.43 -1.92 -21.16
N LEU A 33 -1.23 -1.71 -21.71
CA LEU A 33 -0.97 -0.68 -22.72
C LEU A 33 -1.77 -0.92 -24.00
N TYR A 34 -1.84 -2.16 -24.47
CA TYR A 34 -2.64 -2.51 -25.62
C TYR A 34 -4.13 -2.18 -25.40
N CYS A 35 -4.68 -2.54 -24.26
CA CYS A 35 -6.06 -2.22 -23.89
C CYS A 35 -6.29 -0.70 -23.83
N LEU A 36 -5.36 0.07 -23.24
CA LEU A 36 -5.43 1.53 -23.21
C LEU A 36 -5.40 2.15 -24.61
N ASN A 37 -4.54 1.67 -25.50
CA ASN A 37 -4.44 2.15 -26.88
C ASN A 37 -5.70 1.87 -27.70
N LYS A 38 -6.36 0.73 -27.47
CA LYS A 38 -7.59 0.33 -28.15
C LYS A 38 -8.85 0.98 -27.60
N HIS A 39 -8.76 1.60 -26.44
CA HIS A 39 -9.90 2.22 -25.79
C HIS A 39 -10.19 3.60 -26.41
N ASN A 40 -11.44 3.80 -26.85
CA ASN A 40 -11.83 4.99 -27.63
C ASN A 40 -12.42 6.12 -26.77
N ASN A 41 -12.91 5.82 -25.56
CA ASN A 41 -13.56 6.77 -24.68
C ASN A 41 -12.60 7.27 -23.59
N ILE A 42 -13.10 7.98 -22.59
CA ILE A 42 -12.34 8.48 -21.44
C ILE A 42 -11.72 7.31 -20.66
N LYS A 43 -10.44 7.44 -20.37
CA LYS A 43 -9.63 6.50 -19.61
C LYS A 43 -9.28 7.11 -18.26
N TYR A 44 -9.83 6.58 -17.19
CA TYR A 44 -9.38 6.91 -15.83
C TYR A 44 -8.29 5.93 -15.45
N ILE A 45 -7.06 6.40 -15.25
CA ILE A 45 -5.91 5.55 -14.92
C ILE A 45 -5.51 5.81 -13.48
N ILE A 46 -5.75 4.83 -12.59
CA ILE A 46 -5.28 4.88 -11.19
C ILE A 46 -3.87 4.32 -11.14
N TRP A 47 -2.91 5.15 -10.81
CA TRP A 47 -1.51 4.75 -10.62
C TRP A 47 -1.30 4.20 -9.22
N GLY A 48 -0.91 2.90 -9.12
CA GLY A 48 -0.94 2.14 -7.88
C GLY A 48 0.41 1.93 -7.19
N GLY A 49 1.53 2.20 -7.85
CA GLY A 49 2.86 2.09 -7.24
C GLY A 49 3.99 1.67 -8.17
N GLN A 50 4.15 0.41 -8.49
CA GLN A 50 5.28 -0.08 -9.31
C GLN A 50 5.18 0.33 -10.79
N ASP A 51 3.99 0.54 -11.28
CA ASP A 51 3.66 0.98 -12.63
C ASP A 51 4.33 2.33 -12.99
N VAL A 52 4.45 3.26 -12.03
CA VAL A 52 5.14 4.55 -12.24
C VAL A 52 6.68 4.42 -12.32
N ASN A 53 7.21 3.23 -12.14
CA ASN A 53 8.66 2.97 -12.26
C ASN A 53 9.09 2.58 -13.68
N ASN A 54 8.13 2.24 -14.55
CA ASN A 54 8.42 1.86 -15.93
C ASN A 54 8.42 3.09 -16.84
N GLN A 55 9.60 3.62 -17.15
CA GLN A 55 9.74 4.82 -17.98
C GLN A 55 9.19 4.62 -19.41
N LYS A 56 9.27 3.42 -19.98
CA LYS A 56 8.69 3.09 -21.30
C LYS A 56 7.17 3.30 -21.22
N THR A 57 6.52 2.70 -20.25
CA THR A 57 5.07 2.84 -20.02
C THR A 57 4.66 4.32 -19.84
N LEU A 58 5.38 5.08 -19.03
CA LEU A 58 5.09 6.51 -18.81
C LEU A 58 5.20 7.30 -20.12
N ASN A 59 6.23 7.05 -20.95
CA ASN A 59 6.41 7.73 -22.22
C ASN A 59 5.28 7.42 -23.22
N GLU A 60 4.79 6.18 -23.25
CA GLU A 60 3.68 5.80 -24.10
C GLU A 60 2.36 6.40 -23.64
N VAL A 61 2.05 6.27 -22.35
CA VAL A 61 0.79 6.74 -21.76
C VAL A 61 0.67 8.26 -21.80
N LYS A 62 1.77 9.00 -21.68
CA LYS A 62 1.83 10.47 -21.80
C LYS A 62 1.24 10.98 -23.12
N ASN A 63 1.38 10.23 -24.20
CA ASN A 63 0.93 10.60 -25.53
C ASN A 63 -0.50 10.10 -25.86
N LEU A 64 -1.15 9.40 -24.94
CA LEU A 64 -2.51 8.93 -25.14
C LEU A 64 -3.52 10.04 -24.92
N HIS A 65 -4.51 10.11 -25.82
CA HIS A 65 -5.63 11.04 -25.69
C HIS A 65 -6.70 10.52 -24.73
N ASN A 66 -7.51 11.42 -24.21
CA ASN A 66 -8.65 11.12 -23.32
C ASN A 66 -8.26 10.37 -22.04
N CYS A 67 -7.06 10.64 -21.51
CA CYS A 67 -6.60 10.06 -20.23
C CYS A 67 -6.75 11.05 -19.09
N ILE A 68 -7.34 10.57 -18.00
CA ILE A 68 -7.39 11.25 -16.69
C ILE A 68 -6.56 10.41 -15.73
N HIS A 69 -5.43 10.96 -15.29
CA HIS A 69 -4.51 10.27 -14.41
C HIS A 69 -4.86 10.55 -12.95
N LEU A 70 -5.01 9.49 -12.17
CA LEU A 70 -5.34 9.53 -10.74
C LEU A 70 -4.18 8.92 -9.96
N SER A 71 -3.59 9.67 -9.05
CA SER A 71 -2.50 9.20 -8.18
C SER A 71 -3.03 8.94 -6.78
N ILE A 72 -2.67 7.79 -6.19
CA ILE A 72 -3.15 7.37 -4.85
C ILE A 72 -2.23 7.80 -3.71
N SER A 73 -1.12 8.48 -4.01
CA SER A 73 -0.22 9.05 -3.01
C SER A 73 0.58 10.21 -3.59
N GLU A 74 1.07 11.09 -2.71
CA GLU A 74 1.93 12.22 -3.10
C GLU A 74 3.21 11.77 -3.81
N CYS A 75 3.78 10.63 -3.42
CA CYS A 75 4.99 10.08 -4.02
C CYS A 75 4.74 9.72 -5.50
N ILE A 76 3.62 9.05 -5.78
CA ILE A 76 3.19 8.71 -7.14
C ILE A 76 2.88 10.00 -7.92
N HIS A 77 2.14 10.93 -7.32
CA HIS A 77 1.80 12.21 -7.94
C HIS A 77 3.06 12.98 -8.39
N LYS A 78 4.03 13.17 -7.51
CA LYS A 78 5.31 13.83 -7.84
C LYS A 78 6.07 13.11 -8.95
N ARG A 79 6.05 11.78 -8.97
CA ARG A 79 6.74 10.99 -9.99
C ARG A 79 6.09 11.13 -11.37
N LEU A 80 4.77 11.16 -11.44
CA LEU A 80 4.02 11.43 -12.68
C LEU A 80 4.31 12.84 -13.20
N LEU A 81 4.30 13.85 -12.32
CA LEU A 81 4.64 15.22 -12.68
C LEU A 81 6.06 15.33 -13.26
N ASN A 82 7.04 14.66 -12.65
CA ASN A 82 8.42 14.61 -13.16
C ASN A 82 8.50 13.96 -14.55
N SER A 83 7.56 13.07 -14.87
CA SER A 83 7.42 12.45 -16.19
C SER A 83 6.52 13.26 -17.12
N GLN A 84 6.14 14.49 -16.74
CA GLN A 84 5.25 15.39 -17.49
C GLN A 84 3.83 14.82 -17.68
N ILE A 85 3.36 14.01 -16.76
CA ILE A 85 1.99 13.50 -16.69
C ILE A 85 1.27 14.23 -15.56
N ASN A 86 0.32 15.09 -15.90
CA ASN A 86 -0.53 15.74 -14.90
C ASN A 86 -1.49 14.72 -14.32
N SER A 87 -1.54 14.64 -12.99
CA SER A 87 -2.45 13.73 -12.30
C SER A 87 -3.22 14.44 -11.18
N ILE A 88 -4.36 13.89 -10.84
CA ILE A 88 -5.16 14.32 -9.69
C ILE A 88 -4.81 13.41 -8.52
N LEU A 89 -4.40 13.99 -7.41
CA LEU A 89 -4.18 13.24 -6.17
C LEU A 89 -5.55 12.91 -5.56
N ILE A 90 -5.82 11.62 -5.38
CA ILE A 90 -7.08 11.13 -4.80
C ILE A 90 -6.84 10.45 -3.46
N ASP A 91 -7.79 10.57 -2.55
CA ASP A 91 -7.81 9.79 -1.32
C ASP A 91 -8.39 8.39 -1.62
N PHE A 92 -7.47 7.45 -1.82
CA PHE A 92 -7.83 6.09 -2.20
C PHE A 92 -7.68 5.15 -1.02
N ASN A 93 -8.80 4.74 -0.45
CA ASN A 93 -8.86 3.83 0.68
C ASN A 93 -9.75 2.62 0.35
N LEU A 94 -9.19 1.41 0.46
CA LEU A 94 -9.88 0.13 0.25
C LEU A 94 -10.15 -0.64 1.54
N VAL A 95 -9.96 -0.03 2.69
CA VAL A 95 -10.23 -0.69 3.98
C VAL A 95 -11.72 -0.98 4.12
N ASP A 96 -12.04 -2.21 4.47
CA ASP A 96 -13.38 -2.58 4.90
C ASP A 96 -13.53 -2.28 6.41
N HIS A 97 -14.12 -1.12 6.72
CA HIS A 97 -14.35 -0.70 8.10
C HIS A 97 -15.36 -1.56 8.87
N LYS A 98 -16.08 -2.47 8.20
CA LYS A 98 -16.89 -3.49 8.89
C LYS A 98 -16.04 -4.62 9.42
N LEU A 99 -14.95 -4.91 8.71
CA LEU A 99 -13.98 -5.95 9.07
C LEU A 99 -12.89 -5.39 10.00
N PHE A 100 -12.26 -4.28 9.62
CA PHE A 100 -11.19 -3.61 10.37
C PHE A 100 -11.77 -2.55 11.29
N LYS A 101 -12.21 -2.97 12.48
CA LYS A 101 -12.83 -2.09 13.49
C LYS A 101 -11.81 -1.67 14.54
N PRO A 102 -11.99 -0.48 15.16
CA PRO A 102 -11.14 -0.04 16.27
C PRO A 102 -10.98 -1.11 17.35
N CYS A 103 -9.73 -1.46 17.67
CA CYS A 103 -9.40 -2.41 18.71
C CYS A 103 -9.25 -1.67 20.05
N LYS A 104 -10.03 -2.06 21.07
CA LYS A 104 -9.98 -1.46 22.41
C LYS A 104 -8.81 -1.98 23.25
N VAL A 105 -8.47 -3.27 23.06
CA VAL A 105 -7.39 -3.93 23.79
C VAL A 105 -6.33 -4.32 22.77
N LYS A 106 -5.11 -3.84 22.98
CA LYS A 106 -3.97 -4.18 22.15
C LYS A 106 -3.25 -5.38 22.74
N GLY A 107 -2.73 -6.25 21.87
CA GLY A 107 -1.87 -7.34 22.29
C GLY A 107 -0.43 -6.89 22.59
N ASN A 108 0.44 -7.85 22.83
CA ASN A 108 1.83 -7.62 23.25
C ASN A 108 2.86 -7.85 22.14
N ASN A 109 2.40 -8.11 20.91
CA ASN A 109 3.28 -8.42 19.78
C ASN A 109 3.59 -7.17 18.95
N ILE A 110 4.67 -7.25 18.18
CA ILE A 110 5.03 -6.28 17.16
C ILE A 110 4.78 -6.94 15.80
N PHE A 111 3.94 -6.33 14.97
CA PHE A 111 3.74 -6.82 13.61
C PHE A 111 4.78 -6.22 12.67
N ILE A 112 5.48 -7.05 11.91
CA ILE A 112 6.45 -6.63 10.88
C ILE A 112 5.90 -7.00 9.50
N PHE A 113 5.67 -5.99 8.67
CA PHE A 113 5.39 -6.22 7.26
C PHE A 113 6.69 -6.31 6.47
N ASN A 114 7.15 -7.53 6.21
CA ASN A 114 8.38 -7.82 5.45
C ASN A 114 8.12 -8.39 4.03
N GLY A 115 6.91 -8.17 3.51
CA GLY A 115 6.47 -8.69 2.22
C GLY A 115 5.64 -9.97 2.37
N GLN A 116 5.00 -10.38 1.28
CA GLN A 116 4.25 -11.64 1.19
C GLN A 116 4.95 -12.67 0.30
N THR A 117 5.89 -12.22 -0.52
CA THR A 117 6.60 -13.05 -1.49
C THR A 117 8.08 -13.10 -1.11
N LYS A 118 8.65 -14.29 -1.06
CA LYS A 118 10.10 -14.49 -0.86
C LYS A 118 10.92 -13.72 -1.89
N GLY A 119 12.07 -13.20 -1.49
CA GLY A 119 12.97 -12.43 -2.36
C GLY A 119 12.67 -10.93 -2.43
N ARG A 120 11.64 -10.45 -1.71
CA ARG A 120 11.30 -9.01 -1.64
C ARG A 120 11.61 -8.38 -0.29
N GLU A 121 12.18 -9.11 0.64
CA GLU A 121 12.45 -8.70 2.02
C GLU A 121 13.34 -7.45 2.09
N ALA A 122 14.34 -7.34 1.19
CA ALA A 122 15.20 -6.18 1.11
C ALA A 122 14.45 -4.88 0.78
N ILE A 123 13.40 -4.96 -0.05
CA ILE A 123 12.53 -3.81 -0.40
C ILE A 123 11.76 -3.35 0.83
N TYR A 124 11.32 -4.29 1.66
CA TYR A 124 10.53 -4.04 2.85
C TYR A 124 11.36 -3.80 4.13
N GLY A 125 12.69 -3.61 4.01
CA GLY A 125 13.52 -3.15 5.12
C GLY A 125 14.11 -4.26 6.00
N GLU A 126 14.36 -5.46 5.47
CA GLU A 126 14.91 -6.61 6.18
C GLU A 126 16.09 -6.28 7.10
N LYS A 127 17.03 -5.46 6.61
CA LYS A 127 18.21 -5.06 7.40
C LYS A 127 17.85 -4.32 8.69
N TYR A 128 16.81 -3.49 8.65
CA TYR A 128 16.34 -2.75 9.82
C TYR A 128 15.64 -3.68 10.81
N TYR A 129 14.84 -4.63 10.32
CA TYR A 129 14.17 -5.59 11.18
C TYR A 129 15.14 -6.50 11.92
N LYS A 130 16.21 -7.00 11.25
CA LYS A 130 17.27 -7.79 11.90
C LYS A 130 17.93 -7.01 13.05
N GLU A 131 18.22 -5.74 12.83
CA GLU A 131 18.82 -4.90 13.87
C GLU A 131 17.84 -4.66 15.04
N ILE A 132 16.56 -4.36 14.76
CA ILE A 132 15.53 -4.12 15.76
C ILE A 132 15.29 -5.38 16.61
N THR A 133 15.13 -6.53 15.98
CA THR A 133 14.90 -7.79 16.70
C THR A 133 16.07 -8.17 17.60
N ASN A 134 17.30 -7.90 17.18
CA ASN A 134 18.50 -8.13 17.99
C ASN A 134 18.59 -7.18 19.20
N LYS A 135 18.17 -5.89 19.02
CA LYS A 135 18.18 -4.91 20.11
C LYS A 135 17.01 -5.06 21.09
N LEU A 136 15.94 -5.72 20.67
CA LEU A 136 14.70 -5.87 21.46
C LEU A 136 14.26 -7.35 21.60
N PRO A 137 15.12 -8.25 22.10
CA PRO A 137 14.83 -9.70 22.17
C PRO A 137 13.68 -10.05 23.12
N GLN A 138 13.28 -9.12 23.98
CA GLN A 138 12.17 -9.31 24.94
C GLN A 138 10.79 -9.20 24.28
N PHE A 139 10.68 -8.71 23.05
CA PHE A 139 9.42 -8.61 22.34
C PHE A 139 9.20 -9.80 21.40
N ASN A 140 7.94 -10.14 21.20
CA ASN A 140 7.54 -11.13 20.21
C ASN A 140 7.20 -10.43 18.86
N PHE A 141 7.78 -10.93 17.78
CA PHE A 141 7.64 -10.37 16.44
C PHE A 141 6.85 -11.32 15.53
N ILE A 142 5.79 -10.80 14.92
CA ILE A 142 4.99 -11.51 13.91
C ILE A 142 5.38 -11.01 12.54
N LEU A 143 5.93 -11.87 11.68
CA LEU A 143 6.37 -11.54 10.33
C LEU A 143 5.27 -11.85 9.30
N SER A 144 4.95 -10.89 8.42
CA SER A 144 3.88 -11.06 7.43
C SER A 144 4.15 -12.21 6.42
N ASN A 145 5.41 -12.46 6.07
CA ASN A 145 5.78 -13.51 5.11
C ASN A 145 5.74 -14.94 5.69
N THR A 146 5.57 -15.08 7.01
CA THR A 146 5.39 -16.38 7.66
C THR A 146 3.93 -16.71 7.95
N LEU A 147 3.05 -15.76 7.76
CA LEU A 147 1.62 -15.94 8.00
C LEU A 147 0.98 -16.74 6.85
N ASN A 148 0.22 -17.74 7.23
CA ASN A 148 -0.65 -18.49 6.32
C ASN A 148 -2.11 -18.22 6.74
N CYS A 149 -2.57 -16.98 6.53
CA CYS A 149 -3.93 -16.58 6.87
C CYS A 149 -4.57 -15.82 5.72
N LYS A 150 -5.89 -15.86 5.66
CA LYS A 150 -6.67 -15.07 4.69
C LYS A 150 -6.75 -13.63 5.14
N HIS A 151 -7.08 -12.73 4.19
CA HIS A 151 -7.22 -11.30 4.48
C HIS A 151 -8.29 -11.02 5.56
N GLU A 152 -9.36 -11.81 5.57
CA GLU A 152 -10.46 -11.70 6.54
C GLU A 152 -10.02 -12.05 7.96
N GLU A 153 -8.92 -12.77 8.13
CA GLU A 153 -8.35 -13.17 9.42
C GLU A 153 -7.34 -12.14 9.95
N MET A 154 -6.88 -11.23 9.08
CA MET A 154 -5.87 -10.23 9.46
C MET A 154 -6.28 -9.33 10.64
N PRO A 155 -7.55 -8.93 10.83
CA PRO A 155 -7.94 -8.18 12.02
C PRO A 155 -7.60 -8.89 13.34
N SER A 156 -7.78 -10.22 13.39
CA SER A 156 -7.42 -11.02 14.57
C SER A 156 -5.92 -11.04 14.81
N VAL A 157 -5.12 -11.11 13.75
CA VAL A 157 -3.65 -11.01 13.83
C VAL A 157 -3.24 -9.63 14.33
N TYR A 158 -3.75 -8.57 13.71
CA TYR A 158 -3.42 -7.19 14.11
C TYR A 158 -3.83 -6.89 15.56
N ALA A 159 -4.97 -7.39 16.02
CA ALA A 159 -5.43 -7.21 17.41
C ALA A 159 -4.46 -7.81 18.45
N THR A 160 -3.63 -8.78 18.08
CA THR A 160 -2.58 -9.30 18.97
C THR A 160 -1.35 -8.39 19.08
N CYS A 161 -1.32 -7.29 18.32
CA CYS A 161 -0.17 -6.41 18.22
C CYS A 161 -0.48 -5.03 18.80
N PHE A 162 0.52 -4.39 19.44
CA PHE A 162 0.42 -3.02 19.91
C PHE A 162 0.99 -1.99 18.92
N ILE A 163 1.79 -2.44 17.96
CA ILE A 163 2.41 -1.60 16.93
C ILE A 163 2.71 -2.42 15.67
N MET A 164 2.67 -1.76 14.52
CA MET A 164 3.10 -2.32 13.23
C MET A 164 4.33 -1.58 12.72
N LEU A 165 5.28 -2.31 12.15
CA LEU A 165 6.45 -1.79 11.44
C LEU A 165 6.35 -2.08 9.94
N ARG A 166 6.43 -1.03 9.12
CA ARG A 166 6.54 -1.13 7.66
C ARG A 166 7.63 -0.18 7.16
N LEU A 167 8.89 -0.64 7.28
CA LEU A 167 10.10 0.18 7.10
C LEU A 167 10.60 0.16 5.65
N THR A 168 9.69 0.31 4.71
CA THR A 168 10.03 0.35 3.28
C THR A 168 10.56 1.71 2.86
N LYS A 169 11.49 1.73 1.90
CA LYS A 169 12.00 2.96 1.29
C LYS A 169 11.01 3.60 0.33
N TYR A 170 10.16 2.79 -0.28
CA TYR A 170 9.15 3.21 -1.25
C TYR A 170 7.86 2.43 -1.05
N ASP A 171 6.75 3.13 -1.02
CA ASP A 171 5.42 2.56 -0.98
C ASP A 171 4.43 3.50 -1.67
N GLY A 172 3.44 2.95 -2.31
CA GLY A 172 2.37 3.72 -2.91
C GLY A 172 1.35 4.16 -1.86
N ASN A 173 0.41 3.27 -1.56
CA ASN A 173 -0.64 3.47 -0.56
C ASN A 173 -0.96 2.13 0.09
N ALA A 174 -0.20 1.79 1.13
CA ALA A 174 -0.19 0.47 1.74
C ALA A 174 -1.50 0.15 2.46
N ASN A 175 -2.26 -0.83 1.98
CA ASN A 175 -3.50 -1.27 2.63
C ASN A 175 -3.29 -1.68 4.08
N SER A 176 -2.22 -2.44 4.38
CA SER A 176 -1.94 -2.87 5.76
C SER A 176 -1.72 -1.70 6.73
N VAL A 177 -1.17 -0.57 6.26
CA VAL A 177 -1.05 0.66 7.06
C VAL A 177 -2.43 1.21 7.36
N GLN A 178 -3.28 1.37 6.34
CA GLN A 178 -4.64 1.87 6.50
C GLN A 178 -5.52 0.94 7.37
N GLU A 179 -5.33 -0.37 7.23
CA GLU A 179 -6.03 -1.40 8.03
C GLU A 179 -5.68 -1.28 9.52
N CYS A 180 -4.39 -1.18 9.85
CA CYS A 180 -3.93 -0.99 11.23
C CYS A 180 -4.44 0.34 11.81
N GLU A 181 -4.42 1.41 11.03
CA GLU A 181 -4.96 2.71 11.44
C GLU A 181 -6.46 2.66 11.72
N ALA A 182 -7.24 1.99 10.85
CA ALA A 182 -8.67 1.78 11.09
C ALA A 182 -8.93 1.01 12.40
N MET A 183 -7.97 0.19 12.84
CA MET A 183 -8.02 -0.55 14.09
C MET A 183 -7.40 0.21 15.28
N ASN A 184 -6.97 1.46 15.12
CA ASN A 184 -6.24 2.25 16.12
C ASN A 184 -4.90 1.62 16.54
N ILE A 185 -4.25 0.87 15.66
CA ILE A 185 -2.92 0.29 15.89
C ILE A 185 -1.88 1.24 15.30
N PRO A 186 -0.94 1.77 16.09
CA PRO A 186 0.13 2.63 15.59
C PRO A 186 0.99 1.94 14.53
N VAL A 187 1.37 2.68 13.49
CA VAL A 187 2.21 2.17 12.41
C VAL A 187 3.45 3.03 12.25
N VAL A 188 4.64 2.42 12.28
CA VAL A 188 5.88 3.10 11.91
C VAL A 188 6.07 2.99 10.40
N HIS A 189 5.89 4.13 9.70
CA HIS A 189 5.91 4.17 8.23
C HIS A 189 6.12 5.59 7.69
N ASN A 190 7.07 5.77 6.77
CA ASN A 190 7.42 7.10 6.24
C ASN A 190 6.58 7.56 5.04
N GLN A 191 6.01 6.63 4.28
CA GLN A 191 5.44 6.92 2.97
C GLN A 191 3.95 7.30 3.00
N SER A 192 3.26 7.14 4.12
CA SER A 192 1.87 7.60 4.28
C SER A 192 1.77 8.85 5.16
N LYS A 193 0.67 9.60 5.03
CA LYS A 193 0.37 10.73 5.90
C LYS A 193 0.12 10.31 7.36
N TYR A 194 -0.27 9.07 7.58
CA TYR A 194 -0.74 8.56 8.86
C TYR A 194 0.36 7.90 9.71
N GLY A 195 1.44 7.39 9.12
CA GLY A 195 2.45 6.66 9.86
C GLY A 195 3.33 7.51 10.76
N LEU A 196 3.78 6.93 11.88
CA LEU A 196 4.84 7.49 12.71
C LEU A 196 6.13 7.53 11.90
N LYS A 197 6.71 8.72 11.78
CA LYS A 197 7.91 8.93 10.95
C LYS A 197 9.16 8.45 11.67
N TRP A 198 10.13 7.96 10.90
CA TRP A 198 11.41 7.48 11.40
C TRP A 198 12.53 7.84 10.43
N LYS A 199 13.74 8.03 10.93
CA LYS A 199 14.96 8.31 10.18
C LYS A 199 16.04 7.26 10.48
N SER A 200 16.02 6.69 11.67
CA SER A 200 16.97 5.71 12.18
C SER A 200 16.27 4.53 12.84
N VAL A 201 17.01 3.46 13.08
CA VAL A 201 16.53 2.32 13.89
C VAL A 201 16.19 2.75 15.31
N ASP A 202 16.94 3.69 15.87
CA ASP A 202 16.72 4.18 17.23
C ASP A 202 15.40 4.96 17.35
N ASP A 203 14.96 5.68 16.30
CA ASP A 203 13.62 6.28 16.27
C ASP A 203 12.54 5.20 16.32
N VAL A 204 12.71 4.11 15.55
CA VAL A 204 11.76 2.99 15.55
C VAL A 204 11.69 2.35 16.94
N ILE A 205 12.84 2.11 17.58
CA ILE A 205 12.93 1.56 18.93
C ILE A 205 12.22 2.49 19.93
N THR A 206 12.44 3.80 19.81
CA THR A 206 11.75 4.79 20.66
C THR A 206 10.23 4.69 20.52
N HIS A 207 9.71 4.57 19.30
CA HIS A 207 8.27 4.35 19.08
C HIS A 207 7.79 3.04 19.70
N ILE A 208 8.51 1.92 19.51
CA ILE A 208 8.17 0.63 20.09
C ILE A 208 8.05 0.74 21.62
N LEU A 209 9.08 1.28 22.27
CA LEU A 209 9.13 1.41 23.74
C LEU A 209 8.05 2.37 24.29
N HIS A 210 7.70 3.42 23.52
CA HIS A 210 6.61 4.32 23.91
C HIS A 210 5.25 3.62 23.91
N PHE A 211 4.96 2.81 22.89
CA PHE A 211 3.67 2.14 22.77
C PHE A 211 3.55 0.84 23.56
N SER A 212 4.67 0.22 23.93
CA SER A 212 4.66 -0.99 24.78
C SER A 212 4.24 -0.73 26.23
N LYS A 213 4.24 0.53 26.67
CA LYS A 213 3.85 0.95 28.04
C LYS A 213 2.39 1.34 28.17
N LYS A 214 1.65 1.33 27.08
CA LYS A 214 0.23 1.73 27.02
C LYS A 214 -0.68 0.53 26.85
#